data_42e3179129335102868c3e5fbed19049
#
_entry.id   42e3179129335102868c3e5fbed19049
#
_cell.length_a   1.000
_cell.length_b   1.000
_cell.length_c   1.000
_cell.angle_alpha   90.00
_cell.angle_beta   90.00
_cell.angle_gamma   90.00
#
_symmetry.space_group_name_H-M   'P 1'
#
loop_
_entity.id
_entity.type
_entity.pdbx_description
1 polymer ?
#
loop_
_entity_poly.entity_id
_entity_poly.type
_entity_poly.pdbx_seq_one_letter_code
_entity_poly.pdbx_strand_id
1 'polypeptide(L)'
;MGQHGDGINQPMKEWITGRNPVYEVLRAKRRHVFRLLLAKGMDHGGHVHDIIKLAQARKLQIEEIPRNQLDSMGVNHQGIALQASAYPMAAMDEVILEAGKRGEPLFVLVLDEIQDPQNLGTLFRSAEAVGIHGVVLPFRRTASVTPAVVSASSG
;
A
#
# COMPACT_ATOMS: atom_id res chain seq x y z
N MET A 1 -36.79 -6.08 -20.55
CA MET A 1 -35.71 -5.11 -20.90
C MET A 1 -35.22 -4.51 -19.64
N GLY A 2 -34.18 -5.09 -19.05
CA GLY A 2 -33.49 -4.61 -17.85
C GLY A 2 -32.09 -4.16 -18.24
N GLN A 3 -31.84 -2.86 -18.19
CA GLN A 3 -30.53 -2.28 -18.36
C GLN A 3 -29.73 -2.62 -17.09
N HIS A 4 -28.78 -3.53 -17.19
CA HIS A 4 -27.72 -3.69 -16.22
C HIS A 4 -26.76 -2.51 -16.43
N GLY A 5 -26.83 -1.53 -15.54
CA GLY A 5 -25.86 -0.48 -15.44
C GLY A 5 -24.51 -1.07 -15.04
N ASP A 6 -23.56 -1.07 -15.97
CA ASP A 6 -22.13 -1.25 -15.67
C ASP A 6 -21.67 -0.08 -14.79
N GLY A 7 -21.87 -0.22 -13.51
CA GLY A 7 -21.17 0.59 -12.50
C GLY A 7 -19.70 0.22 -12.56
N ILE A 8 -18.94 0.92 -13.41
CA ILE A 8 -17.48 0.83 -13.44
C ILE A 8 -17.01 1.16 -12.03
N ASN A 9 -16.64 0.11 -11.30
CA ASN A 9 -16.06 0.19 -9.95
C ASN A 9 -14.70 0.87 -10.11
N GLN A 10 -14.68 2.21 -10.06
CA GLN A 10 -13.42 2.95 -10.05
C GLN A 10 -12.66 2.50 -8.81
N PRO A 11 -11.43 1.99 -8.96
CA PRO A 11 -10.66 1.54 -7.80
C PRO A 11 -10.56 2.70 -6.80
N MET A 12 -10.98 2.45 -5.57
CA MET A 12 -10.86 3.46 -4.50
C MET A 12 -9.43 3.95 -4.47
N LYS A 13 -9.25 5.26 -4.63
CA LYS A 13 -7.95 5.91 -4.60
C LYS A 13 -7.66 6.35 -3.18
N GLU A 14 -6.46 6.09 -2.72
CA GLU A 14 -5.99 6.54 -1.41
C GLU A 14 -4.60 7.18 -1.50
N TRP A 15 -4.24 7.95 -0.49
CA TRP A 15 -2.95 8.61 -0.38
C TRP A 15 -2.03 7.82 0.54
N ILE A 16 -0.88 7.43 0.03
CA ILE A 16 0.23 6.86 0.80
C ILE A 16 1.21 8.01 1.04
N THR A 17 1.52 8.30 2.29
CA THR A 17 2.39 9.41 2.68
C THR A 17 3.65 8.95 3.39
N GLY A 18 4.74 9.72 3.24
CA GLY A 18 6.04 9.40 3.82
C GLY A 18 7.00 8.71 2.85
N ARG A 19 8.31 8.95 3.04
CA ARG A 19 9.34 8.50 2.09
C ARG A 19 9.42 6.97 1.98
N ASN A 20 9.50 6.26 3.10
CA ASN A 20 9.64 4.80 3.10
C ASN A 20 8.39 4.09 2.55
N PRO A 21 7.14 4.40 3.00
CA PRO A 21 5.95 3.77 2.44
C PRO A 21 5.80 4.00 0.93
N VAL A 22 6.06 5.22 0.45
CA VAL A 22 6.00 5.54 -0.98
C VAL A 22 7.04 4.75 -1.78
N TYR A 23 8.27 4.69 -1.28
CA TYR A 23 9.34 3.92 -1.90
C TYR A 23 8.97 2.43 -2.03
N GLU A 24 8.50 1.81 -0.94
CA GLU A 24 8.15 0.39 -0.94
C GLU A 24 6.95 0.09 -1.85
N VAL A 25 5.92 0.92 -1.88
CA VAL A 25 4.78 0.75 -2.80
C VAL A 25 5.24 0.84 -4.27
N LEU A 26 6.12 1.77 -4.59
CA LEU A 26 6.67 1.89 -5.94
C LEU A 26 7.56 0.70 -6.31
N ARG A 27 8.37 0.20 -5.37
CA ARG A 27 9.26 -0.95 -5.56
C ARG A 27 8.49 -2.25 -5.71
N ALA A 28 7.50 -2.50 -4.86
CA ALA A 28 6.74 -3.74 -4.83
C ALA A 28 5.88 -3.98 -6.07
N LYS A 29 5.47 -2.93 -6.77
CA LYS A 29 4.65 -2.97 -8.00
C LYS A 29 3.32 -3.75 -7.87
N ARG A 30 2.80 -3.91 -6.66
CA ARG A 30 1.56 -4.66 -6.38
C ARG A 30 0.29 -3.81 -6.52
N ARG A 31 0.44 -2.47 -6.53
CA ARG A 31 -0.68 -1.53 -6.57
C ARG A 31 -0.65 -0.71 -7.86
N HIS A 32 -1.82 -0.36 -8.36
CA HIS A 32 -1.92 0.66 -9.38
C HIS A 32 -1.61 2.02 -8.76
N VAL A 33 -0.73 2.80 -9.39
CA VAL A 33 -0.31 4.12 -8.92
C VAL A 33 -0.69 5.16 -9.97
N PHE A 34 -1.15 6.32 -9.52
CA PHE A 34 -1.73 7.34 -10.39
C PHE A 34 -0.81 8.55 -10.55
N ARG A 35 -0.33 9.12 -9.44
CA ARG A 35 0.54 10.28 -9.44
C ARG A 35 1.35 10.38 -8.14
N LEU A 36 2.49 11.08 -8.23
CA LEU A 36 3.36 11.40 -7.11
C LEU A 36 3.33 12.91 -6.86
N LEU A 37 3.12 13.32 -5.63
CA LEU A 37 3.17 14.70 -5.20
C LEU A 37 4.42 14.94 -4.34
N LEU A 38 5.12 16.03 -4.61
CA LEU A 38 6.28 16.47 -3.87
C LEU A 38 6.02 17.88 -3.30
N ALA A 39 6.51 18.14 -2.10
CA ALA A 39 6.46 19.50 -1.55
C ALA A 39 7.40 20.43 -2.33
N LYS A 40 6.91 21.60 -2.72
CA LYS A 40 7.74 22.63 -3.34
C LYS A 40 8.95 22.97 -2.47
N GLY A 41 10.13 23.03 -3.10
CA GLY A 41 11.38 23.39 -2.43
C GLY A 41 11.96 22.32 -1.51
N MET A 42 11.46 21.09 -1.56
CA MET A 42 12.09 19.98 -0.85
C MET A 42 13.41 19.58 -1.53
N ASP A 43 14.36 19.07 -0.73
CA ASP A 43 15.57 18.47 -1.28
C ASP A 43 15.25 17.14 -1.96
N HIS A 44 15.65 16.98 -3.21
CA HIS A 44 15.48 15.79 -4.03
C HIS A 44 16.67 14.80 -3.92
N GLY A 45 17.56 14.99 -2.95
CA GLY A 45 18.71 14.10 -2.73
C GLY A 45 18.37 12.78 -2.03
N GLY A 46 19.31 11.84 -2.07
CA GLY A 46 19.23 10.56 -1.35
C GLY A 46 17.99 9.75 -1.70
N HIS A 47 17.27 9.32 -0.69
CA HIS A 47 16.09 8.46 -0.82
C HIS A 47 14.96 9.06 -1.67
N VAL A 48 14.82 10.39 -1.69
CA VAL A 48 13.84 11.08 -2.55
C VAL A 48 14.18 10.91 -4.02
N HIS A 49 15.46 10.97 -4.36
CA HIS A 49 15.93 10.72 -5.72
C HIS A 49 15.55 9.32 -6.23
N ASP A 50 15.68 8.30 -5.38
CA ASP A 50 15.31 6.92 -5.74
C ASP A 50 13.80 6.80 -5.96
N ILE A 51 12.99 7.45 -5.13
CA ILE A 51 11.53 7.52 -5.31
C ILE A 51 11.18 8.16 -6.67
N ILE A 52 11.81 9.29 -7.00
CA ILE A 52 11.58 9.98 -8.28
C ILE A 52 11.96 9.07 -9.46
N LYS A 53 13.11 8.39 -9.39
CA LYS A 53 13.52 7.42 -10.43
C LYS A 53 12.49 6.31 -10.62
N LEU A 54 12.00 5.72 -9.53
CA LEU A 54 10.97 4.68 -9.59
C LEU A 54 9.66 5.20 -10.21
N ALA A 55 9.25 6.43 -9.85
CA ALA A 55 8.07 7.06 -10.39
C ALA A 55 8.22 7.34 -11.90
N GLN A 56 9.37 7.86 -12.32
CA GLN A 56 9.69 8.11 -13.74
C GLN A 56 9.73 6.82 -14.56
N ALA A 57 10.33 5.75 -14.04
CA ALA A 57 10.36 4.44 -14.67
C ALA A 57 8.95 3.87 -14.90
N ARG A 58 7.97 4.27 -14.07
CA ARG A 58 6.56 3.93 -14.20
C ARG A 58 5.75 4.97 -14.99
N LYS A 59 6.39 5.99 -15.53
CA LYS A 59 5.77 7.11 -16.27
C LYS A 59 4.67 7.81 -15.47
N LEU A 60 4.86 7.92 -14.16
CA LEU A 60 3.91 8.62 -13.30
C LEU A 60 4.02 10.13 -13.51
N GLN A 61 2.86 10.79 -13.42
CA GLN A 61 2.81 12.24 -13.28
C GLN A 61 3.42 12.62 -11.92
N ILE A 62 4.42 13.51 -11.95
CA ILE A 62 5.07 14.05 -10.74
C ILE A 62 4.72 15.53 -10.69
N GLU A 63 4.10 15.96 -9.58
CA GLU A 63 3.67 17.34 -9.37
C GLU A 63 4.32 17.91 -8.10
N GLU A 64 4.77 19.16 -8.18
CA GLU A 64 5.20 19.91 -7.01
C GLU A 64 4.06 20.79 -6.51
N ILE A 65 3.68 20.61 -5.24
CA ILE A 65 2.59 21.34 -4.59
C ILE A 65 3.06 22.03 -3.31
N PRO A 66 2.36 23.06 -2.83
CA PRO A 66 2.63 23.68 -1.54
C PRO A 66 2.54 22.64 -0.41
N ARG A 67 3.45 22.71 0.56
CA ARG A 67 3.55 21.74 1.66
C ARG A 67 2.25 21.59 2.46
N ASN A 68 1.53 22.70 2.69
CA ASN A 68 0.25 22.70 3.41
C ASN A 68 -0.86 21.86 2.73
N GLN A 69 -0.77 21.64 1.43
CA GLN A 69 -1.71 20.77 0.72
C GLN A 69 -1.44 19.30 1.03
N LEU A 70 -0.19 18.91 1.31
CA LEU A 70 0.14 17.55 1.75
C LEU A 70 -0.37 17.25 3.15
N ASP A 71 -0.49 18.26 4.02
CA ASP A 71 -0.97 18.12 5.40
C ASP A 71 -2.41 17.53 5.46
N SER A 72 -3.22 17.81 4.44
CA SER A 72 -4.57 17.26 4.33
C SER A 72 -4.63 15.79 3.86
N MET A 73 -3.52 15.25 3.36
CA MET A 73 -3.45 13.90 2.79
C MET A 73 -2.95 12.85 3.79
N GLY A 74 -2.28 13.28 4.85
CA GLY A 74 -1.81 12.38 5.90
C GLY A 74 -0.78 13.03 6.82
N VAL A 75 -0.71 12.50 8.03
CA VAL A 75 0.31 12.89 9.02
C VAL A 75 1.67 12.32 8.62
N ASN A 76 2.75 13.00 9.01
CA ASN A 76 4.14 12.58 8.75
C ASN A 76 4.48 12.35 7.26
N HIS A 77 3.87 13.15 6.36
CA HIS A 77 4.06 12.99 4.91
C HIS A 77 5.51 13.23 4.44
N GLN A 78 6.37 13.86 5.25
CA GLN A 78 7.79 14.11 4.93
C GLN A 78 8.00 14.78 3.55
N GLY A 79 7.02 15.54 3.08
CA GLY A 79 7.02 16.23 1.79
C GLY A 79 6.63 15.35 0.59
N ILE A 80 6.13 14.14 0.79
CA ILE A 80 5.80 13.19 -0.29
C ILE A 80 4.44 12.54 -0.06
N ALA A 81 3.64 12.44 -1.14
CA ALA A 81 2.41 11.66 -1.18
C ALA A 81 2.26 10.95 -2.55
N LEU A 82 1.88 9.68 -2.53
CA LEU A 82 1.60 8.86 -3.70
C LEU A 82 0.12 8.52 -3.74
N GLN A 83 -0.54 8.80 -4.85
CA GLN A 83 -1.91 8.33 -5.05
C GLN A 83 -1.89 6.92 -5.64
N ALA A 84 -2.50 5.98 -4.94
CA ALA A 84 -2.53 4.58 -5.33
C ALA A 84 -3.95 3.99 -5.21
N SER A 85 -4.19 2.84 -5.85
CA SER A 85 -5.40 2.05 -5.62
C SER A 85 -5.42 1.50 -4.19
N ALA A 86 -6.59 1.04 -3.72
CA ALA A 86 -6.65 0.23 -2.51
C ALA A 86 -5.71 -0.98 -2.60
N TYR A 87 -5.31 -1.52 -1.45
CA TYR A 87 -4.43 -2.67 -1.41
C TYR A 87 -5.14 -3.90 -2.02
N PRO A 88 -4.52 -4.61 -2.98
CA PRO A 88 -5.13 -5.80 -3.55
C PRO A 88 -5.17 -6.93 -2.51
N MET A 89 -6.33 -7.53 -2.34
CA MET A 89 -6.51 -8.73 -1.51
C MET A 89 -6.37 -9.96 -2.40
N ALA A 90 -5.59 -10.93 -1.96
CA ALA A 90 -5.46 -12.21 -2.63
C ALA A 90 -6.66 -13.12 -2.31
N ALA A 91 -7.07 -13.95 -3.25
CA ALA A 91 -7.99 -15.03 -2.97
C ALA A 91 -7.29 -16.17 -2.19
N MET A 92 -8.03 -16.92 -1.39
CA MET A 92 -7.45 -18.02 -0.62
C MET A 92 -6.78 -19.07 -1.53
N ASP A 93 -7.36 -19.32 -2.69
CA ASP A 93 -6.81 -20.27 -3.69
C ASP A 93 -5.40 -19.85 -4.14
N GLU A 94 -5.15 -18.54 -4.30
CA GLU A 94 -3.83 -18.01 -4.67
C GLU A 94 -2.80 -18.26 -3.57
N VAL A 95 -3.21 -18.15 -2.30
CA VAL A 95 -2.35 -18.41 -1.14
C VAL A 95 -2.00 -19.90 -1.05
N ILE A 96 -2.98 -20.79 -1.27
CA ILE A 96 -2.77 -22.23 -1.30
C ILE A 96 -1.84 -22.64 -2.44
N LEU A 97 -2.06 -22.09 -3.64
CA LEU A 97 -1.20 -22.35 -4.80
C LEU A 97 0.24 -21.90 -4.56
N GLU A 98 0.44 -20.79 -3.86
CA GLU A 98 1.79 -20.28 -3.54
C GLU A 98 2.55 -21.23 -2.61
N ALA A 99 1.89 -21.78 -1.57
CA ALA A 99 2.47 -22.81 -0.72
C ALA A 99 2.85 -24.07 -1.52
N GLY A 100 1.96 -24.51 -2.42
CA GLY A 100 2.22 -25.64 -3.31
C GLY A 100 3.41 -25.42 -4.24
N LYS A 101 3.58 -24.22 -4.81
CA LYS A 101 4.74 -23.86 -5.64
C LYS A 101 6.06 -23.91 -4.89
N ARG A 102 6.04 -23.56 -3.60
CA ARG A 102 7.22 -23.62 -2.73
C ARG A 102 7.49 -25.05 -2.22
N GLY A 103 6.56 -25.98 -2.40
CA GLY A 103 6.66 -27.33 -1.84
C GLY A 103 6.60 -27.35 -0.31
N GLU A 104 5.94 -26.38 0.29
CA GLU A 104 5.85 -26.17 1.74
C GLU A 104 4.43 -26.44 2.25
N PRO A 105 4.27 -26.92 3.51
CA PRO A 105 2.97 -26.94 4.15
C PRO A 105 2.36 -25.55 4.22
N LEU A 106 1.05 -25.43 4.00
CA LEU A 106 0.34 -24.15 4.09
C LEU A 106 0.50 -23.56 5.49
N PHE A 107 1.10 -22.35 5.55
CA PHE A 107 1.29 -21.59 6.77
C PHE A 107 0.62 -20.23 6.62
N VAL A 108 -0.47 -19.99 7.33
CA VAL A 108 -1.24 -18.75 7.31
C VAL A 108 -1.42 -18.21 8.72
N LEU A 109 -1.48 -16.88 8.82
CA LEU A 109 -1.85 -16.18 10.05
C LEU A 109 -3.31 -15.74 9.93
N VAL A 110 -4.14 -16.17 10.86
CA VAL A 110 -5.54 -15.71 10.95
C VAL A 110 -5.62 -14.69 12.08
N LEU A 111 -6.04 -13.47 11.76
CA LEU A 111 -6.21 -12.39 12.72
C LEU A 111 -7.70 -12.13 12.92
N ASP A 112 -8.12 -11.99 14.17
CA ASP A 112 -9.47 -11.58 14.52
C ASP A 112 -9.44 -10.32 15.38
N GLU A 113 -10.36 -9.41 15.10
CA GLU A 113 -10.60 -8.18 15.88
C GLU A 113 -9.38 -7.26 16.10
N ILE A 114 -8.40 -7.26 15.20
CA ILE A 114 -7.29 -6.30 15.23
C ILE A 114 -7.79 -4.93 14.74
N GLN A 115 -7.93 -3.98 15.66
CA GLN A 115 -8.47 -2.65 15.35
C GLN A 115 -7.38 -1.58 15.16
N ASP A 116 -6.24 -1.76 15.80
CA ASP A 116 -5.12 -0.80 15.73
C ASP A 116 -4.26 -1.02 14.48
N PRO A 117 -4.16 -0.02 13.58
CA PRO A 117 -3.33 -0.09 12.38
C PRO A 117 -1.85 -0.33 12.66
N GLN A 118 -1.31 0.17 13.78
CA GLN A 118 0.09 -0.03 14.15
C GLN A 118 0.37 -1.50 14.50
N ASN A 119 -0.52 -2.12 15.27
CA ASN A 119 -0.42 -3.53 15.61
C ASN A 119 -0.53 -4.41 14.36
N LEU A 120 -1.48 -4.11 13.47
CA LEU A 120 -1.65 -4.84 12.22
C LEU A 120 -0.41 -4.73 11.33
N GLY A 121 0.17 -3.52 11.19
CA GLY A 121 1.40 -3.32 10.43
C GLY A 121 2.60 -4.07 11.01
N THR A 122 2.72 -4.11 12.34
CA THR A 122 3.77 -4.88 13.03
C THR A 122 3.61 -6.38 12.81
N LEU A 123 2.39 -6.89 12.87
CA LEU A 123 2.08 -8.29 12.58
C LEU A 123 2.40 -8.67 11.13
N PHE A 124 2.13 -7.79 10.16
CA PHE A 124 2.50 -8.03 8.77
C PHE A 124 4.02 -8.17 8.58
N ARG A 125 4.81 -7.29 9.22
CA ARG A 125 6.28 -7.42 9.18
C ARG A 125 6.77 -8.73 9.81
N SER A 126 6.17 -9.13 10.93
CA SER A 126 6.51 -10.39 11.58
C SER A 126 6.12 -11.58 10.72
N ALA A 127 4.94 -11.54 10.10
CA ALA A 127 4.44 -12.56 9.18
C ALA A 127 5.38 -12.76 7.99
N GLU A 128 5.83 -11.67 7.38
CA GLU A 128 6.80 -11.69 6.28
C GLU A 128 8.14 -12.31 6.73
N ALA A 129 8.65 -11.88 7.88
CA ALA A 129 9.94 -12.36 8.41
C ALA A 129 9.97 -13.87 8.70
N VAL A 130 8.83 -14.47 9.07
CA VAL A 130 8.73 -15.92 9.31
C VAL A 130 8.25 -16.71 8.09
N GLY A 131 8.06 -16.06 6.95
CA GLY A 131 7.73 -16.73 5.68
C GLY A 131 6.29 -17.25 5.59
N ILE A 132 5.33 -16.57 6.22
CA ILE A 132 3.92 -16.92 6.11
C ILE A 132 3.44 -16.76 4.65
N HIS A 133 2.62 -17.70 4.16
CA HIS A 133 2.07 -17.65 2.81
C HIS A 133 0.94 -16.63 2.64
N GLY A 134 0.22 -16.32 3.72
CA GLY A 134 -0.85 -15.33 3.70
C GLY A 134 -1.35 -14.95 5.09
N VAL A 135 -1.97 -13.77 5.16
CA VAL A 135 -2.67 -13.29 6.35
C VAL A 135 -4.15 -13.22 6.05
N VAL A 136 -4.97 -13.88 6.84
CA VAL A 136 -6.42 -13.87 6.73
C VAL A 136 -6.98 -12.82 7.68
N LEU A 137 -7.76 -11.89 7.14
CA LEU A 137 -8.43 -10.84 7.90
C LEU A 137 -9.95 -11.01 7.79
N PRO A 138 -10.73 -10.85 8.87
CA PRO A 138 -12.16 -10.80 8.78
C PRO A 138 -12.60 -9.58 7.97
N PHE A 139 -13.66 -9.75 7.17
CA PHE A 139 -14.19 -8.66 6.34
C PHE A 139 -14.76 -7.50 7.17
N ARG A 140 -15.12 -7.78 8.42
CA ARG A 140 -15.68 -6.80 9.36
C ARG A 140 -14.93 -6.87 10.69
N ARG A 141 -14.91 -5.76 11.43
CA ARG A 141 -14.33 -5.61 12.79
C ARG A 141 -12.80 -5.68 12.88
N THR A 142 -12.09 -5.57 11.76
CA THR A 142 -10.63 -5.54 11.74
C THR A 142 -10.16 -4.27 11.03
N ALA A 143 -9.00 -3.74 11.43
CA ALA A 143 -8.35 -2.69 10.67
C ALA A 143 -8.11 -3.18 9.23
N SER A 144 -8.65 -2.46 8.25
CA SER A 144 -8.38 -2.76 6.85
C SER A 144 -6.94 -2.35 6.50
N VAL A 145 -6.41 -2.88 5.40
CA VAL A 145 -5.09 -2.49 4.89
C VAL A 145 -5.18 -1.07 4.32
N THR A 146 -5.15 -0.11 5.22
CA THR A 146 -5.24 1.33 4.95
C THR A 146 -3.85 1.94 4.78
N PRO A 147 -3.74 3.20 4.32
CA PRO A 147 -2.47 3.92 4.30
C PRO A 147 -1.72 3.93 5.64
N ALA A 148 -2.44 3.94 6.77
CA ALA A 148 -1.84 3.88 8.10
C ALA A 148 -1.16 2.51 8.35
N VAL A 149 -1.78 1.41 7.94
CA VAL A 149 -1.19 0.06 8.02
C VAL A 149 0.03 -0.06 7.10
N VAL A 150 -0.07 0.45 5.87
CA VAL A 150 1.06 0.49 4.92
C VAL A 150 2.24 1.26 5.52
N SER A 151 1.97 2.42 6.13
CA SER A 151 3.00 3.20 6.81
C SER A 151 3.63 2.45 7.99
N ALA A 152 2.83 1.76 8.82
CA ALA A 152 3.30 0.99 9.97
C ALA A 152 4.09 -0.26 9.58
N SER A 153 3.76 -0.89 8.46
CA SER A 153 4.47 -2.05 7.90
C SER A 153 5.71 -1.69 7.06
N SER A 154 5.93 -0.38 6.82
CA SER A 154 6.97 0.14 5.93
C SER A 154 6.78 -0.21 4.45
N GLY A 155 5.53 -0.37 4.03
CA GLY A 155 5.13 -0.67 2.65
C GLY A 155 4.41 -1.98 2.53
#